data_820b9ef2711012cb41d3fc30a341b2f8
#
_entry.id   820b9ef2711012cb41d3fc30a341b2f8
#
_cell.length_a   1.000
_cell.length_b   1.000
_cell.length_c   1.000
_cell.angle_alpha   90.00
_cell.angle_beta   90.00
_cell.angle_gamma   90.00
#
_symmetry.space_group_name_H-M   'P 1'
#
loop_
_entity.id
_entity.type
_entity.pdbx_description
1 polymer ?
#
loop_
_entity_poly.entity_id
_entity_poly.type
_entity_poly.pdbx_seq_one_letter_code
_entity_poly.pdbx_strand_id
1 'polypeptide(L)'
;MSADSIGSVLHVRALGTTVAIDAADEALVAPLERAWEAVLCEPADDGPRVRTPGPSGEGADRTTDELASTLSHITQEVTRAAIQARAGELFMFHAGALSDQASGATLAFVAPGGTGKTTLVRTLGPGRGYVTDETVGVRADRVIETYSKPLSVRRPSGGPKDETSPLALGLELPRVTPWLAGVVVLRRDLEPGEPVEVEEVDPLDALVMLGPETSSLARLDRPLHALSDLLHTIGGLRVVRYHDAADLDPLVSDVLAAVR
;
A
#
# COMPACT_ATOMS: atom_id res chain seq x y z
N MET A 1 -30.79 -28.24 -12.17
CA MET A 1 -30.89 -27.04 -11.33
C MET A 1 -29.72 -27.12 -10.38
N SER A 2 -28.58 -26.51 -10.79
CA SER A 2 -27.42 -26.37 -9.91
C SER A 2 -27.79 -25.39 -8.82
N ALA A 3 -27.69 -25.84 -7.56
CA ALA A 3 -27.72 -24.93 -6.42
C ALA A 3 -26.52 -23.98 -6.59
N ASP A 4 -26.79 -22.70 -6.84
CA ASP A 4 -25.81 -21.63 -6.70
C ASP A 4 -25.33 -21.70 -5.25
N SER A 5 -24.13 -22.25 -5.06
CA SER A 5 -23.41 -22.14 -3.80
C SER A 5 -23.24 -20.64 -3.54
N ILE A 6 -24.02 -20.11 -2.60
CA ILE A 6 -23.89 -18.72 -2.16
C ILE A 6 -22.55 -18.68 -1.45
N GLY A 7 -21.49 -18.33 -2.20
CA GLY A 7 -20.17 -18.09 -1.65
C GLY A 7 -20.23 -16.91 -0.69
N SER A 8 -19.41 -16.93 0.35
CA SER A 8 -19.27 -15.79 1.26
C SER A 8 -18.66 -14.60 0.53
N VAL A 9 -19.15 -13.40 0.83
CA VAL A 9 -18.63 -12.15 0.25
C VAL A 9 -18.01 -11.31 1.37
N LEU A 10 -16.72 -11.00 1.24
CA LEU A 10 -16.03 -10.07 2.12
C LEU A 10 -15.99 -8.70 1.45
N HIS A 11 -16.11 -7.64 2.25
CA HIS A 11 -15.99 -6.28 1.76
C HIS A 11 -14.81 -5.60 2.44
N VAL A 12 -13.91 -5.03 1.63
CA VAL A 12 -12.68 -4.40 2.10
C VAL A 12 -12.56 -2.96 1.59
N ARG A 13 -12.08 -2.07 2.46
CA ARG A 13 -11.80 -0.69 2.08
C ARG A 13 -10.43 -0.60 1.40
N ALA A 14 -10.38 -0.04 0.18
CA ALA A 14 -9.16 0.13 -0.60
C ALA A 14 -9.21 1.45 -1.38
N LEU A 15 -8.27 2.37 -1.16
CA LEU A 15 -8.18 3.67 -1.84
C LEU A 15 -9.51 4.47 -1.82
N GLY A 16 -10.23 4.43 -0.69
CA GLY A 16 -11.52 5.12 -0.52
C GLY A 16 -12.71 4.45 -1.22
N THR A 17 -12.53 3.31 -1.91
CA THR A 17 -13.63 2.50 -2.45
C THR A 17 -13.81 1.20 -1.67
N THR A 18 -14.97 0.58 -1.76
CA THR A 18 -15.23 -0.75 -1.20
C THR A 18 -15.08 -1.78 -2.29
N VAL A 19 -14.22 -2.77 -2.10
CA VAL A 19 -14.04 -3.91 -3.01
C VAL A 19 -14.72 -5.14 -2.40
N ALA A 20 -15.60 -5.79 -3.16
CA ALA A 20 -16.20 -7.06 -2.78
C ALA A 20 -15.30 -8.22 -3.24
N ILE A 21 -14.96 -9.12 -2.30
CA ILE A 21 -14.22 -10.36 -2.58
C ILE A 21 -15.22 -11.51 -2.51
N ASP A 22 -15.59 -12.06 -3.67
CA ASP A 22 -16.50 -13.21 -3.76
C ASP A 22 -15.69 -14.51 -3.52
N ALA A 23 -15.78 -15.04 -2.31
CA ALA A 23 -15.11 -16.28 -1.94
C ALA A 23 -15.90 -17.49 -2.49
N ALA A 24 -15.47 -18.01 -3.63
CA ALA A 24 -16.07 -19.18 -4.27
C ALA A 24 -15.73 -20.49 -3.54
N ASP A 25 -14.73 -20.47 -2.66
CA ASP A 25 -14.27 -21.60 -1.83
C ASP A 25 -14.36 -21.19 -0.36
N GLU A 26 -15.19 -21.90 0.41
CA GLU A 26 -15.40 -21.62 1.84
C GLU A 26 -14.10 -21.73 2.64
N ALA A 27 -13.18 -22.60 2.21
CA ALA A 27 -11.85 -22.74 2.85
C ALA A 27 -11.00 -21.46 2.79
N LEU A 28 -11.31 -20.52 1.89
CA LEU A 28 -10.62 -19.24 1.77
C LEU A 28 -11.19 -18.17 2.70
N VAL A 29 -12.41 -18.32 3.22
CA VAL A 29 -13.11 -17.26 3.99
C VAL A 29 -12.30 -16.86 5.23
N ALA A 30 -12.03 -17.81 6.12
CA ALA A 30 -11.30 -17.52 7.35
C ALA A 30 -9.85 -17.03 7.14
N PRO A 31 -9.07 -17.56 6.17
CA PRO A 31 -7.80 -16.96 5.79
C PRO A 31 -7.90 -15.52 5.28
N LEU A 32 -8.91 -15.21 4.44
CA LEU A 32 -9.14 -13.86 3.93
C LEU A 32 -9.55 -12.91 5.06
N GLU A 33 -10.50 -13.30 5.92
CA GLU A 33 -10.91 -12.48 7.07
C GLU A 33 -9.71 -12.11 7.95
N ARG A 34 -8.84 -13.07 8.27
CA ARG A 34 -7.62 -12.81 9.06
C ARG A 34 -6.65 -11.88 8.35
N ALA A 35 -6.42 -12.10 7.06
CA ALA A 35 -5.47 -11.26 6.31
C ALA A 35 -5.98 -9.82 6.17
N TRP A 36 -7.27 -9.64 5.93
CA TRP A 36 -7.91 -8.36 5.63
C TRP A 36 -8.59 -7.68 6.82
N GLU A 37 -8.46 -8.22 8.05
CA GLU A 37 -9.17 -7.74 9.26
C GLU A 37 -9.06 -6.23 9.48
N ALA A 38 -7.91 -5.62 9.10
CA ALA A 38 -7.65 -4.20 9.30
C ALA A 38 -8.53 -3.27 8.45
N VAL A 39 -9.13 -3.78 7.37
CA VAL A 39 -9.87 -2.99 6.37
C VAL A 39 -11.21 -3.59 5.99
N LEU A 40 -11.68 -4.60 6.73
CA LEU A 40 -13.06 -5.10 6.57
C LEU A 40 -14.06 -3.95 6.77
N CYS A 41 -15.08 -3.89 5.96
CA CYS A 41 -16.07 -2.83 6.00
C CYS A 41 -17.46 -3.32 5.60
N GLU A 42 -18.48 -2.46 5.81
CA GLU A 42 -19.83 -2.73 5.35
C GLU A 42 -19.91 -2.79 3.81
N PRO A 43 -20.87 -3.56 3.26
CA PRO A 43 -21.13 -3.62 1.84
C PRO A 43 -21.37 -2.22 1.22
N ALA A 44 -20.97 -2.06 -0.05
CA ALA A 44 -21.36 -0.93 -0.87
C ALA A 44 -21.86 -1.43 -2.23
N ASP A 45 -22.91 -0.81 -2.75
CA ASP A 45 -23.62 -1.30 -3.95
C ASP A 45 -22.80 -1.17 -5.24
N ASP A 46 -21.94 -0.13 -5.35
CA ASP A 46 -21.27 0.26 -6.60
C ASP A 46 -19.76 -0.06 -6.62
N GLY A 47 -19.28 -0.89 -5.70
CA GLY A 47 -17.85 -1.23 -5.60
C GLY A 47 -17.42 -2.29 -6.62
N PRO A 48 -16.11 -2.29 -7.00
CA PRO A 48 -15.56 -3.38 -7.82
C PRO A 48 -15.64 -4.71 -7.10
N ARG A 49 -15.68 -5.80 -7.89
CA ARG A 49 -15.75 -7.17 -7.39
C ARG A 49 -14.57 -7.99 -7.87
N VAL A 50 -14.00 -8.77 -6.97
CA VAL A 50 -12.94 -9.73 -7.23
C VAL A 50 -13.46 -11.14 -6.89
N ARG A 51 -13.38 -12.04 -7.83
CA ARG A 51 -13.80 -13.43 -7.60
C ARG A 51 -12.58 -14.30 -7.30
N THR A 52 -12.64 -15.05 -6.22
CA THR A 52 -11.58 -15.99 -5.89
C THR A 52 -11.63 -17.24 -6.80
N PRO A 53 -10.53 -17.98 -6.97
CA PRO A 53 -10.57 -19.30 -7.57
C PRO A 53 -11.51 -20.23 -6.79
N GLY A 54 -12.21 -21.08 -7.50
CA GLY A 54 -13.00 -22.14 -6.91
C GLY A 54 -12.14 -23.21 -6.21
N PRO A 55 -12.77 -24.20 -5.54
CA PRO A 55 -12.06 -25.26 -4.86
C PRO A 55 -11.15 -26.06 -5.84
N SER A 56 -9.98 -26.45 -5.38
CA SER A 56 -8.99 -27.21 -6.15
C SER A 56 -9.35 -28.72 -6.16
N GLY A 57 -10.41 -29.12 -6.90
CA GLY A 57 -10.88 -30.50 -6.99
C GLY A 57 -11.77 -30.95 -5.81
N GLU A 58 -12.51 -32.05 -5.99
CA GLU A 58 -13.34 -32.59 -4.91
C GLU A 58 -12.46 -33.19 -3.80
N GLY A 59 -12.51 -32.62 -2.60
CA GLY A 59 -11.94 -33.16 -1.37
C GLY A 59 -10.44 -32.99 -1.17
N ALA A 60 -9.75 -32.13 -1.94
CA ALA A 60 -8.34 -31.82 -1.73
C ALA A 60 -8.19 -30.54 -0.91
N ASP A 61 -7.67 -30.64 0.33
CA ASP A 61 -7.22 -29.48 1.09
C ASP A 61 -6.06 -28.81 0.37
N ARG A 62 -6.08 -27.46 0.28
CA ARG A 62 -4.96 -26.69 -0.26
C ARG A 62 -3.73 -26.87 0.63
N THR A 63 -2.59 -27.07 0.01
CA THR A 63 -1.32 -26.96 0.74
C THR A 63 -1.11 -25.54 1.24
N THR A 64 -0.25 -25.37 2.24
CA THR A 64 0.11 -24.04 2.79
C THR A 64 0.64 -23.11 1.70
N ASP A 65 1.41 -23.62 0.73
CA ASP A 65 1.98 -22.82 -0.35
C ASP A 65 0.93 -22.44 -1.41
N GLU A 66 0.01 -23.32 -1.72
CA GLU A 66 -1.12 -23.02 -2.60
C GLU A 66 -2.04 -21.96 -1.99
N LEU A 67 -2.31 -22.06 -0.68
CA LEU A 67 -3.10 -21.07 0.04
C LEU A 67 -2.41 -19.71 0.00
N ALA A 68 -1.12 -19.63 0.34
CA ALA A 68 -0.38 -18.37 0.32
C ALA A 68 -0.33 -17.74 -1.08
N SER A 69 -0.10 -18.57 -2.12
CA SER A 69 -0.12 -18.12 -3.52
C SER A 69 -1.49 -17.58 -3.91
N THR A 70 -2.56 -18.26 -3.49
CA THR A 70 -3.95 -17.84 -3.74
C THR A 70 -4.26 -16.50 -3.07
N LEU A 71 -3.91 -16.34 -1.79
CA LEU A 71 -4.12 -15.08 -1.05
C LEU A 71 -3.34 -13.94 -1.68
N SER A 72 -2.08 -14.18 -2.08
CA SER A 72 -1.27 -13.17 -2.76
C SER A 72 -1.88 -12.74 -4.11
N HIS A 73 -2.40 -13.68 -4.88
CA HIS A 73 -3.11 -13.37 -6.12
C HIS A 73 -4.38 -12.53 -5.86
N ILE A 74 -5.18 -12.90 -4.86
CA ILE A 74 -6.38 -12.13 -4.48
C ILE A 74 -5.99 -10.71 -4.07
N THR A 75 -4.93 -10.53 -3.27
CA THR A 75 -4.44 -9.21 -2.87
C THR A 75 -4.06 -8.36 -4.09
N GLN A 76 -3.41 -8.95 -5.09
CA GLN A 76 -3.07 -8.24 -6.34
C GLN A 76 -4.32 -7.85 -7.14
N GLU A 77 -5.32 -8.73 -7.23
CA GLU A 77 -6.58 -8.44 -7.92
C GLU A 77 -7.37 -7.32 -7.22
N VAL A 78 -7.42 -7.33 -5.88
CA VAL A 78 -8.04 -6.24 -5.09
C VAL A 78 -7.32 -4.93 -5.35
N THR A 79 -5.98 -4.92 -5.31
CA THR A 79 -5.17 -3.73 -5.61
C THR A 79 -5.48 -3.20 -7.01
N ARG A 80 -5.48 -4.08 -8.02
CA ARG A 80 -5.78 -3.70 -9.42
C ARG A 80 -7.19 -3.13 -9.55
N ALA A 81 -8.18 -3.78 -8.94
CA ALA A 81 -9.57 -3.34 -8.98
C ALA A 81 -9.76 -1.96 -8.32
N ALA A 82 -9.13 -1.72 -7.17
CA ALA A 82 -9.16 -0.44 -6.49
C ALA A 82 -8.48 0.67 -7.32
N ILE A 83 -7.30 0.42 -7.90
CA ILE A 83 -6.60 1.35 -8.77
C ILE A 83 -7.46 1.71 -10.00
N GLN A 84 -8.10 0.72 -10.63
CA GLN A 84 -8.96 0.95 -11.79
C GLN A 84 -10.20 1.78 -11.43
N ALA A 85 -10.81 1.50 -10.28
CA ALA A 85 -11.99 2.23 -9.80
C ALA A 85 -11.69 3.71 -9.49
N ARG A 86 -10.43 4.03 -9.11
CA ARG A 86 -10.01 5.38 -8.72
C ARG A 86 -9.16 6.08 -9.80
N ALA A 87 -9.01 5.47 -10.97
CA ALA A 87 -8.22 6.01 -12.08
C ALA A 87 -8.84 7.33 -12.61
N GLY A 88 -8.05 8.39 -12.61
CA GLY A 88 -8.47 9.75 -12.98
C GLY A 88 -8.92 10.62 -11.81
N GLU A 89 -8.98 10.09 -10.59
CA GLU A 89 -9.37 10.82 -9.38
C GLU A 89 -8.23 11.02 -8.38
N LEU A 90 -7.30 10.05 -8.31
CA LEU A 90 -6.20 10.03 -7.34
C LEU A 90 -4.84 10.00 -8.03
N PHE A 91 -3.85 10.65 -7.41
CA PHE A 91 -2.46 10.27 -7.63
C PHE A 91 -2.21 8.96 -6.88
N MET A 92 -1.81 7.90 -7.57
CA MET A 92 -1.62 6.58 -6.97
C MET A 92 -0.16 6.15 -7.10
N PHE A 93 0.66 6.53 -6.12
CA PHE A 93 2.09 6.23 -6.10
C PHE A 93 2.33 4.78 -5.68
N HIS A 94 3.21 4.07 -6.40
CA HIS A 94 3.75 2.78 -5.96
C HIS A 94 4.74 3.00 -4.81
N ALA A 95 4.21 3.11 -3.61
CA ALA A 95 4.94 3.57 -2.43
C ALA A 95 4.45 2.88 -1.15
N GLY A 96 5.35 2.77 -0.16
CA GLY A 96 4.95 2.60 1.22
C GLY A 96 4.66 3.96 1.86
N ALA A 97 3.85 4.01 2.92
CA ALA A 97 3.59 5.25 3.64
C ALA A 97 3.28 5.04 5.12
N LEU A 98 3.78 5.98 5.93
CA LEU A 98 3.54 6.06 7.36
C LEU A 98 3.10 7.47 7.73
N SER A 99 2.13 7.57 8.65
CA SER A 99 1.59 8.84 9.13
C SER A 99 1.95 9.10 10.60
N ASP A 100 2.05 10.36 10.97
CA ASP A 100 2.05 10.78 12.38
C ASP A 100 0.64 10.57 12.97
N GLN A 101 0.58 9.99 14.15
CA GLN A 101 -0.69 9.62 14.79
C GLN A 101 -1.49 10.82 15.33
N ALA A 102 -0.86 11.97 15.50
CA ALA A 102 -1.52 13.16 16.04
C ALA A 102 -1.98 14.13 14.94
N SER A 103 -1.12 14.37 13.94
CA SER A 103 -1.38 15.36 12.88
C SER A 103 -1.92 14.75 11.59
N GLY A 104 -1.70 13.46 11.35
CA GLY A 104 -1.98 12.78 10.08
C GLY A 104 -0.97 13.10 8.98
N ALA A 105 0.06 13.91 9.25
CA ALA A 105 1.14 14.16 8.29
C ALA A 105 1.77 12.83 7.86
N THR A 106 1.87 12.62 6.55
CA THR A 106 2.26 11.32 5.98
C THR A 106 3.44 11.49 5.03
N LEU A 107 4.45 10.64 5.20
CA LEU A 107 5.58 10.52 4.27
C LEU A 107 5.40 9.28 3.40
N ALA A 108 5.45 9.48 2.09
CA ALA A 108 5.40 8.39 1.11
C ALA A 108 6.82 8.03 0.64
N PHE A 109 7.11 6.72 0.63
CA PHE A 109 8.40 6.13 0.29
C PHE A 109 8.29 5.41 -1.05
N VAL A 110 8.66 6.08 -2.12
CA VAL A 110 8.66 5.53 -3.47
C VAL A 110 9.95 4.75 -3.71
N ALA A 111 9.83 3.54 -4.22
CA ALA A 111 10.97 2.74 -4.64
C ALA A 111 10.50 1.64 -5.61
N PRO A 112 11.35 1.17 -6.53
CA PRO A 112 11.03 0.03 -7.40
C PRO A 112 10.58 -1.21 -6.63
N GLY A 113 9.88 -2.12 -7.30
CA GLY A 113 9.47 -3.40 -6.74
C GLY A 113 10.67 -4.18 -6.20
N GLY A 114 10.52 -4.81 -5.03
CA GLY A 114 11.60 -5.62 -4.42
C GLY A 114 12.64 -4.86 -3.61
N THR A 115 12.61 -3.54 -3.54
CA THR A 115 13.57 -2.68 -2.81
C THR A 115 13.44 -2.75 -1.29
N GLY A 116 12.37 -3.40 -0.77
CA GLY A 116 12.19 -3.57 0.67
C GLY A 116 11.20 -2.61 1.32
N LYS A 117 10.28 -2.00 0.57
CA LYS A 117 9.20 -1.13 1.11
C LYS A 117 8.45 -1.76 2.28
N THR A 118 8.04 -3.02 2.15
CA THR A 118 7.37 -3.78 3.22
C THR A 118 8.24 -3.88 4.48
N THR A 119 9.54 -4.13 4.34
CA THR A 119 10.49 -4.16 5.45
C THR A 119 10.60 -2.78 6.09
N LEU A 120 10.73 -1.73 5.29
CA LEU A 120 10.84 -0.36 5.76
C LEU A 120 9.63 0.05 6.59
N VAL A 121 8.40 -0.13 6.07
CA VAL A 121 7.20 0.25 6.84
C VAL A 121 7.02 -0.58 8.10
N ARG A 122 7.49 -1.82 8.13
CA ARG A 122 7.49 -2.64 9.36
C ARG A 122 8.53 -2.16 10.37
N THR A 123 9.72 -1.76 9.93
CA THR A 123 10.79 -1.26 10.80
C THR A 123 10.44 0.10 11.40
N LEU A 124 9.90 1.01 10.59
CA LEU A 124 9.59 2.38 10.98
C LEU A 124 8.14 2.58 11.48
N GLY A 125 7.29 1.55 11.35
CA GLY A 125 5.87 1.60 11.70
C GLY A 125 5.54 1.75 13.20
N PRO A 126 6.30 1.16 14.14
CA PRO A 126 6.00 1.30 15.56
C PRO A 126 5.82 2.76 15.98
N GLY A 127 4.66 3.07 16.62
CA GLY A 127 4.28 4.42 17.02
C GLY A 127 3.77 5.35 15.91
N ARG A 128 3.71 4.87 14.67
CA ARG A 128 3.18 5.60 13.49
C ARG A 128 1.95 4.89 12.93
N GLY A 129 1.14 5.62 12.16
CA GLY A 129 0.01 5.04 11.43
C GLY A 129 0.47 4.35 10.15
N TYR A 130 0.22 3.06 10.02
CA TYR A 130 0.44 2.31 8.79
C TYR A 130 -0.63 2.66 7.76
N VAL A 131 -0.23 3.32 6.67
CA VAL A 131 -1.12 3.69 5.56
C VAL A 131 -1.16 2.60 4.51
N THR A 132 0.01 2.17 4.03
CA THR A 132 0.16 1.10 3.03
C THR A 132 1.65 0.73 2.84
N ASP A 133 1.92 -0.41 2.20
CA ASP A 133 3.26 -0.78 1.71
C ASP A 133 3.31 -0.91 0.17
N GLU A 134 2.23 -0.51 -0.53
CA GLU A 134 2.12 -0.75 -1.98
C GLU A 134 1.58 0.43 -2.80
N THR A 135 0.41 1.00 -2.44
CA THR A 135 -0.22 2.08 -3.22
C THR A 135 -0.71 3.19 -2.31
N VAL A 136 -0.15 4.37 -2.45
CA VAL A 136 -0.59 5.60 -1.76
C VAL A 136 -1.50 6.38 -2.67
N GLY A 137 -2.79 6.43 -2.35
CA GLY A 137 -3.80 7.16 -3.11
C GLY A 137 -3.99 8.58 -2.55
N VAL A 138 -3.64 9.60 -3.31
CA VAL A 138 -3.64 10.99 -2.87
C VAL A 138 -4.65 11.79 -3.68
N ARG A 139 -5.54 12.49 -3.01
CA ARG A 139 -6.50 13.43 -3.60
C ARG A 139 -5.82 14.77 -3.95
N ALA A 140 -6.49 15.59 -4.76
CA ALA A 140 -6.00 16.92 -5.12
C ALA A 140 -5.79 17.86 -3.90
N ASP A 141 -6.55 17.66 -2.81
CA ASP A 141 -6.40 18.38 -1.54
C ASP A 141 -5.35 17.76 -0.59
N ARG A 142 -4.56 16.82 -1.08
CA ARG A 142 -3.54 16.05 -0.38
C ARG A 142 -4.05 15.04 0.65
N VAL A 143 -5.34 14.93 0.86
CA VAL A 143 -5.89 13.85 1.70
C VAL A 143 -5.55 12.50 1.10
N ILE A 144 -5.15 11.56 1.94
CA ILE A 144 -4.82 10.20 1.52
C ILE A 144 -6.01 9.28 1.75
N GLU A 145 -6.42 8.63 0.68
CA GLU A 145 -7.34 7.50 0.73
C GLU A 145 -6.55 6.24 1.11
N THR A 146 -6.73 5.78 2.34
CA THR A 146 -5.92 4.70 2.92
C THR A 146 -6.13 3.37 2.20
N TYR A 147 -5.05 2.58 2.17
CA TYR A 147 -5.08 1.20 1.69
C TYR A 147 -4.20 0.31 2.57
N SER A 148 -4.65 0.08 3.79
CA SER A 148 -3.94 -0.72 4.80
C SER A 148 -4.15 -2.22 4.58
N LYS A 149 -3.81 -2.68 3.36
CA LYS A 149 -3.91 -4.06 2.92
C LYS A 149 -3.02 -5.02 3.72
N PRO A 150 -3.22 -6.34 3.59
CA PRO A 150 -2.27 -7.33 4.09
C PRO A 150 -0.86 -7.09 3.53
N LEU A 151 0.16 -7.27 4.35
CA LEU A 151 1.55 -7.20 3.92
C LEU A 151 2.02 -8.57 3.42
N SER A 152 2.71 -8.57 2.28
CA SER A 152 3.33 -9.79 1.72
C SER A 152 4.66 -10.10 2.41
N VAL A 153 4.63 -10.92 3.45
CA VAL A 153 5.78 -11.22 4.31
C VAL A 153 6.54 -12.45 3.79
N ARG A 154 7.86 -12.32 3.62
CA ARG A 154 8.72 -13.45 3.24
C ARG A 154 8.80 -14.47 4.37
N ARG A 155 8.67 -15.76 4.04
CA ARG A 155 8.89 -16.86 4.98
C ARG A 155 10.39 -17.13 5.17
N PRO A 156 10.83 -17.47 6.39
CA PRO A 156 12.21 -17.91 6.62
C PRO A 156 12.57 -19.18 5.82
N SER A 157 11.61 -20.07 5.60
CA SER A 157 11.75 -21.30 4.84
C SER A 157 11.82 -21.10 3.33
N GLY A 158 11.63 -19.89 2.83
CA GLY A 158 11.44 -19.61 1.40
C GLY A 158 10.02 -19.95 0.92
N GLY A 159 9.82 -19.93 -0.39
CA GLY A 159 8.51 -20.18 -1.01
C GLY A 159 7.64 -18.93 -1.17
N PRO A 160 6.32 -19.10 -1.34
CA PRO A 160 5.37 -18.01 -1.45
C PRO A 160 5.36 -17.14 -0.19
N LYS A 161 5.07 -15.85 -0.35
CA LYS A 161 4.92 -14.93 0.79
C LYS A 161 3.57 -15.14 1.48
N ASP A 162 3.53 -14.91 2.78
CA ASP A 162 2.28 -14.90 3.54
C ASP A 162 1.65 -13.50 3.49
N GLU A 163 0.36 -13.45 3.16
CA GLU A 163 -0.44 -12.24 3.28
C GLU A 163 -0.89 -12.08 4.75
N THR A 164 -0.29 -11.13 5.44
CA THR A 164 -0.43 -10.96 6.89
C THR A 164 -1.05 -9.60 7.19
N SER A 165 -2.08 -9.57 8.03
CA SER A 165 -2.69 -8.34 8.52
C SER A 165 -1.64 -7.41 9.15
N PRO A 166 -1.70 -6.09 8.89
CA PRO A 166 -0.85 -5.14 9.59
C PRO A 166 -1.03 -5.21 11.12
N LEU A 167 -2.23 -5.47 11.60
CA LEU A 167 -2.53 -5.59 13.04
C LEU A 167 -1.81 -6.80 13.65
N ALA A 168 -1.80 -7.93 12.95
CA ALA A 168 -1.08 -9.14 13.38
C ALA A 168 0.46 -8.93 13.40
N LEU A 169 0.96 -7.93 12.66
CA LEU A 169 2.38 -7.52 12.66
C LEU A 169 2.68 -6.43 13.69
N GLY A 170 1.70 -6.04 14.52
CA GLY A 170 1.87 -5.00 15.55
C GLY A 170 1.89 -3.58 14.98
N LEU A 171 1.45 -3.37 13.74
CA LEU A 171 1.30 -2.04 13.15
C LEU A 171 -0.04 -1.44 13.56
N GLU A 172 -0.07 -0.13 13.79
CA GLU A 172 -1.28 0.62 14.09
C GLU A 172 -1.81 1.31 12.83
N LEU A 173 -3.14 1.38 12.69
CA LEU A 173 -3.75 2.19 11.63
C LEU A 173 -3.70 3.69 11.98
N PRO A 174 -3.78 4.61 11.00
CA PRO A 174 -3.87 6.03 11.27
C PRO A 174 -5.07 6.36 12.17
N ARG A 175 -4.85 7.13 13.25
CA ARG A 175 -5.89 7.54 14.20
C ARG A 175 -6.67 8.78 13.72
N VAL A 176 -6.05 9.55 12.83
CA VAL A 176 -6.64 10.73 12.18
C VAL A 176 -6.47 10.61 10.68
N THR A 177 -7.25 11.36 9.92
CA THR A 177 -7.18 11.33 8.45
C THR A 177 -5.78 11.69 7.97
N PRO A 178 -5.08 10.78 7.28
CA PRO A 178 -3.74 11.04 6.79
C PRO A 178 -3.77 11.99 5.58
N TRP A 179 -2.74 12.82 5.46
CA TRP A 179 -2.54 13.72 4.35
C TRP A 179 -1.07 13.76 3.93
N LEU A 180 -0.82 13.95 2.64
CA LEU A 180 0.54 13.89 2.09
C LEU A 180 1.36 15.12 2.51
N ALA A 181 2.36 14.89 3.35
CA ALA A 181 3.32 15.90 3.81
C ALA A 181 4.62 15.89 2.97
N GLY A 182 4.97 14.73 2.39
CA GLY A 182 6.17 14.61 1.58
C GLY A 182 6.21 13.30 0.79
N VAL A 183 7.05 13.30 -0.25
CA VAL A 183 7.40 12.11 -1.04
C VAL A 183 8.91 12.01 -1.12
N VAL A 184 9.45 10.83 -0.87
CA VAL A 184 10.87 10.53 -1.05
C VAL A 184 11.06 9.32 -1.95
N VAL A 185 12.06 9.37 -2.81
CA VAL A 185 12.53 8.21 -3.58
C VAL A 185 13.66 7.55 -2.81
N LEU A 186 13.53 6.27 -2.54
CA LEU A 186 14.49 5.51 -1.76
C LEU A 186 15.53 4.83 -2.65
N ARG A 187 16.79 4.91 -2.23
CA ARG A 187 17.92 4.16 -2.80
C ARG A 187 18.69 3.47 -1.68
N ARG A 188 18.67 2.14 -1.71
CA ARG A 188 19.40 1.32 -0.74
C ARG A 188 20.76 0.92 -1.35
N ASP A 189 21.67 1.86 -1.39
CA ASP A 189 22.96 1.74 -2.10
C ASP A 189 24.17 2.28 -1.29
N LEU A 190 23.97 2.63 -0.01
CA LEU A 190 25.07 2.97 0.88
C LEU A 190 25.70 1.72 1.51
N GLU A 191 26.97 1.82 1.90
CA GLU A 191 27.66 0.78 2.66
C GLU A 191 27.29 0.84 4.15
N PRO A 192 27.45 -0.27 4.91
CA PRO A 192 27.19 -0.28 6.34
C PRO A 192 27.98 0.80 7.09
N GLY A 193 27.24 1.66 7.84
CA GLY A 193 27.84 2.73 8.65
C GLY A 193 28.00 4.07 7.92
N GLU A 194 27.68 4.14 6.64
CA GLU A 194 27.57 5.43 5.96
C GLU A 194 26.31 6.19 6.42
N PRO A 195 26.41 7.51 6.63
CA PRO A 195 25.26 8.31 7.05
C PRO A 195 24.21 8.38 5.95
N VAL A 196 22.93 8.50 6.33
CA VAL A 196 21.84 8.75 5.39
C VAL A 196 22.11 10.04 4.62
N GLU A 197 22.00 9.95 3.30
CA GLU A 197 22.15 11.10 2.40
C GLU A 197 20.78 11.51 1.86
N VAL A 198 20.54 12.84 1.82
CA VAL A 198 19.30 13.42 1.28
C VAL A 198 19.67 14.43 0.20
N GLU A 199 19.14 14.23 -0.99
CA GLU A 199 19.38 15.08 -2.15
C GLU A 199 18.05 15.64 -2.66
N GLU A 200 17.98 16.96 -2.90
CA GLU A 200 16.84 17.59 -3.56
C GLU A 200 16.89 17.32 -5.05
N VAL A 201 15.74 17.01 -5.63
CA VAL A 201 15.61 16.67 -7.06
C VAL A 201 15.05 17.86 -7.82
N ASP A 202 15.66 18.15 -8.98
CA ASP A 202 15.12 19.16 -9.92
C ASP A 202 13.67 18.81 -10.30
N PRO A 203 12.76 19.80 -10.41
CA PRO A 203 11.35 19.55 -10.70
C PRO A 203 11.10 18.72 -11.96
N LEU A 204 11.90 18.86 -13.01
CA LEU A 204 11.74 18.08 -14.23
C LEU A 204 12.16 16.62 -14.03
N ASP A 205 13.29 16.41 -13.35
CA ASP A 205 13.77 15.07 -12.99
C ASP A 205 12.79 14.38 -12.05
N ALA A 206 12.17 15.12 -11.13
CA ALA A 206 11.14 14.59 -10.23
C ALA A 206 9.95 14.02 -11.01
N LEU A 207 9.47 14.69 -12.08
CA LEU A 207 8.41 14.16 -12.94
C LEU A 207 8.84 12.89 -13.67
N VAL A 208 10.09 12.85 -14.15
CA VAL A 208 10.66 11.67 -14.83
C VAL A 208 10.78 10.49 -13.87
N MET A 209 11.16 10.73 -12.62
CA MET A 209 11.31 9.69 -11.60
C MET A 209 9.96 9.15 -11.12
N LEU A 210 8.97 10.02 -10.87
CA LEU A 210 7.68 9.62 -10.30
C LEU A 210 6.66 9.16 -11.34
N GLY A 211 6.79 9.59 -12.60
CA GLY A 211 5.85 9.22 -13.65
C GLY A 211 5.64 7.70 -13.76
N PRO A 212 6.70 6.89 -13.90
CA PRO A 212 6.59 5.42 -13.94
C PRO A 212 6.06 4.77 -12.66
N GLU A 213 6.29 5.42 -11.51
CA GLU A 213 5.86 4.93 -10.19
C GLU A 213 4.45 5.44 -9.81
N THR A 214 3.72 6.08 -10.74
CA THR A 214 2.37 6.58 -10.50
C THR A 214 1.36 5.83 -11.39
N SER A 215 0.56 4.97 -10.77
CA SER A 215 -0.46 4.20 -11.46
C SER A 215 -1.55 5.11 -12.04
N SER A 216 -1.95 4.85 -13.29
CA SER A 216 -3.02 5.57 -13.99
C SER A 216 -2.82 7.09 -14.11
N LEU A 217 -1.58 7.59 -13.99
CA LEU A 217 -1.26 9.02 -14.06
C LEU A 217 -1.87 9.69 -15.30
N ALA A 218 -1.78 9.06 -16.47
CA ALA A 218 -2.31 9.57 -17.72
C ALA A 218 -3.85 9.73 -17.77
N ARG A 219 -4.57 9.24 -16.77
CA ARG A 219 -6.03 9.37 -16.64
C ARG A 219 -6.44 10.63 -15.88
N LEU A 220 -5.52 11.27 -15.17
CA LEU A 220 -5.76 12.56 -14.51
C LEU A 220 -5.88 13.69 -15.54
N ASP A 221 -6.61 14.74 -15.18
CA ASP A 221 -6.61 15.96 -15.98
C ASP A 221 -5.24 16.64 -15.89
N ARG A 222 -4.65 16.99 -17.05
CA ARG A 222 -3.34 17.63 -17.17
C ARG A 222 -2.25 16.97 -16.29
N PRO A 223 -1.99 15.67 -16.44
CA PRO A 223 -1.34 14.82 -15.44
C PRO A 223 0.03 15.32 -14.97
N LEU A 224 0.88 15.81 -15.87
CA LEU A 224 2.21 16.32 -15.50
C LEU A 224 2.15 17.67 -14.78
N HIS A 225 1.20 18.54 -15.15
CA HIS A 225 1.00 19.79 -14.42
C HIS A 225 0.46 19.51 -13.01
N ALA A 226 -0.55 18.64 -12.91
CA ALA A 226 -1.12 18.28 -11.62
C ALA A 226 -0.08 17.62 -10.69
N LEU A 227 0.79 16.75 -11.23
CA LEU A 227 1.88 16.16 -10.45
C LEU A 227 2.93 17.21 -10.05
N SER A 228 3.28 18.15 -10.94
CA SER A 228 4.19 19.25 -10.62
C SER A 228 3.64 20.16 -9.54
N ASP A 229 2.34 20.50 -9.59
CA ASP A 229 1.67 21.34 -8.59
C ASP A 229 1.62 20.63 -7.23
N LEU A 230 1.34 19.31 -7.21
CA LEU A 230 1.38 18.51 -5.99
C LEU A 230 2.79 18.53 -5.37
N LEU A 231 3.82 18.27 -6.18
CA LEU A 231 5.21 18.27 -5.73
C LEU A 231 5.63 19.64 -5.18
N HIS A 232 5.28 20.72 -5.88
CA HIS A 232 5.56 22.07 -5.40
C HIS A 232 4.91 22.34 -4.03
N THR A 233 3.67 21.89 -3.84
CA THR A 233 2.91 22.08 -2.60
C THR A 233 3.53 21.35 -1.41
N ILE A 234 4.19 20.21 -1.63
CA ILE A 234 4.83 19.41 -0.56
C ILE A 234 6.33 19.66 -0.40
N GLY A 235 6.86 20.71 -1.05
CA GLY A 235 8.27 21.10 -0.92
C GLY A 235 9.25 20.33 -1.80
N GLY A 236 8.76 19.77 -2.93
CA GLY A 236 9.58 19.06 -3.91
C GLY A 236 9.76 17.57 -3.61
N LEU A 237 10.56 16.91 -4.47
CA LEU A 237 10.96 15.53 -4.31
C LEU A 237 12.39 15.46 -3.74
N ARG A 238 12.63 14.47 -2.89
CA ARG A 238 13.97 14.15 -2.42
C ARG A 238 14.33 12.69 -2.71
N VAL A 239 15.58 12.45 -3.05
CA VAL A 239 16.16 11.11 -3.06
C VAL A 239 16.81 10.89 -1.69
N VAL A 240 16.53 9.76 -1.07
CA VAL A 240 17.11 9.36 0.21
C VAL A 240 17.92 8.09 -0.01
N ARG A 241 19.23 8.18 0.20
CA ARG A 241 20.14 7.04 0.13
C ARG A 241 20.41 6.53 1.54
N TYR A 242 20.38 5.21 1.71
CA TYR A 242 20.52 4.57 3.01
C TYR A 242 21.06 3.16 2.88
N HIS A 243 21.56 2.59 4.00
CA HIS A 243 21.93 1.18 4.11
C HIS A 243 20.83 0.39 4.80
N ASP A 244 20.46 0.76 6.01
CA ASP A 244 19.45 0.06 6.80
C ASP A 244 18.19 0.91 6.99
N ALA A 245 17.01 0.26 6.96
CA ALA A 245 15.75 0.94 7.14
C ALA A 245 15.64 1.69 8.48
N ALA A 246 16.28 1.16 9.53
CA ALA A 246 16.30 1.78 10.85
C ALA A 246 17.03 3.14 10.86
N ASP A 247 18.00 3.35 9.97
CA ASP A 247 18.76 4.60 9.87
C ASP A 247 17.88 5.78 9.42
N LEU A 248 16.73 5.48 8.81
CA LEU A 248 15.77 6.49 8.36
C LEU A 248 14.86 7.04 9.47
N ASP A 249 14.85 6.44 10.67
CA ASP A 249 13.93 6.83 11.75
C ASP A 249 14.03 8.32 12.16
N PRO A 250 15.23 8.92 12.32
CA PRO A 250 15.36 10.34 12.62
C PRO A 250 14.79 11.22 11.51
N LEU A 251 15.13 10.94 10.24
CA LEU A 251 14.64 11.69 9.09
C LEU A 251 13.11 11.67 9.00
N VAL A 252 12.51 10.49 9.16
CA VAL A 252 11.05 10.32 9.13
C VAL A 252 10.39 11.09 10.26
N SER A 253 10.94 11.00 11.47
CA SER A 253 10.44 11.73 12.64
C SER A 253 10.50 13.24 12.44
N ASP A 254 11.62 13.77 11.92
CA ASP A 254 11.81 15.20 11.67
C ASP A 254 10.83 15.73 10.61
N VAL A 255 10.65 15.00 9.49
CA VAL A 255 9.72 15.40 8.44
C VAL A 255 8.28 15.40 8.94
N LEU A 256 7.86 14.37 9.68
CA LEU A 256 6.51 14.29 10.23
C LEU A 256 6.25 15.34 11.34
N ALA A 257 7.28 15.73 12.09
CA ALA A 257 7.18 16.77 13.14
C ALA A 257 7.20 18.19 12.58
N ALA A 258 7.92 18.45 11.48
CA ALA A 258 8.09 19.78 10.89
C ALA A 258 6.79 20.40 10.33
N VAL A 259 5.75 19.61 10.16
CA VAL A 259 4.46 20.00 9.55
C VAL A 259 3.33 20.14 10.59
N ARG A 260 3.67 20.28 11.86
CA ARG A 260 2.71 20.52 12.95
C ARG A 260 2.20 21.95 13.02
#